data_d85c7e960eb1eefbe7fc75d277542063
#
_entry.id   d85c7e960eb1eefbe7fc75d277542063
#
_cell.length_a   1.000
_cell.length_b   1.000
_cell.length_c   1.000
_cell.angle_alpha   90.00
_cell.angle_beta   90.00
_cell.angle_gamma   90.00
#
_symmetry.space_group_name_H-M   'P 1'
#
loop_
_entity.id
_entity.type
_entity.pdbx_description
1 polymer ?
#
loop_
_entity_poly.entity_id
_entity_poly.type
_entity_poly.pdbx_seq_one_letter_code
_entity_poly.pdbx_strand_id
1 'polypeptide(L)'
;LRLVALDDAAPHWLFTAATWSQLPAAMLLILSFEAERGITAAALAIPWAAVAGVTALYGVQRVLRDGFKPAWKLALNSGLIFVAVGGLWTVASRYGLRPFDFSDTIVLLTGAHFHYAGFILPVLAGLVARANTQRVFDAAAYGVIAAVPLTAVGITLSPPVEVFAALLLATCGFCIAFGQLLVARSAKRSLASLLLALSSLSLMLAMTLATIYAITEFRGARWPQIPDMARWHGTLNALGTCLLGVWAWTLEGPKDPQ
;
A
#
# COMPACT_ATOMS: atom_id res chain seq x y z
N LEU A 1 -2.76 -11.94 -0.97
CA LEU A 1 -3.30 -12.12 -2.33
C LEU A 1 -4.74 -12.64 -2.36
N ARG A 2 -5.19 -13.52 -1.44
CA ARG A 2 -6.58 -14.06 -1.44
C ARG A 2 -7.66 -12.97 -1.41
N LEU A 3 -7.43 -11.85 -0.72
CA LEU A 3 -8.35 -10.72 -0.68
C LEU A 3 -8.51 -9.98 -2.02
N VAL A 4 -7.71 -10.28 -3.02
CA VAL A 4 -7.71 -9.60 -4.32
C VAL A 4 -8.35 -10.45 -5.41
N ALA A 5 -8.32 -11.77 -5.27
CA ALA A 5 -8.85 -12.73 -6.27
C ALA A 5 -10.33 -13.08 -6.04
N LEU A 6 -11.14 -12.12 -5.59
CA LEU A 6 -12.50 -12.36 -5.12
C LEU A 6 -13.49 -12.81 -6.19
N ASP A 7 -13.23 -12.46 -7.45
CA ASP A 7 -14.16 -12.72 -8.58
C ASP A 7 -13.58 -13.70 -9.61
N ASP A 8 -12.40 -14.30 -9.34
CA ASP A 8 -11.82 -15.25 -10.28
C ASP A 8 -12.39 -16.65 -10.02
N ALA A 9 -13.13 -17.18 -10.96
CA ALA A 9 -13.75 -18.52 -10.92
C ALA A 9 -12.72 -19.65 -10.80
N ALA A 10 -11.47 -19.42 -11.25
CA ALA A 10 -10.33 -20.32 -11.06
C ALA A 10 -9.06 -19.49 -10.84
N PRO A 11 -8.14 -19.91 -9.98
CA PRO A 11 -6.89 -19.19 -9.75
C PRO A 11 -6.05 -19.20 -11.02
N HIS A 12 -5.73 -18.00 -11.52
CA HIS A 12 -4.81 -17.83 -12.64
C HIS A 12 -3.40 -18.30 -12.24
N TRP A 13 -2.63 -18.85 -13.19
CA TRP A 13 -1.29 -19.39 -12.89
C TRP A 13 -0.35 -18.36 -12.26
N LEU A 14 -0.42 -17.06 -12.67
CA LEU A 14 0.35 -15.97 -12.06
C LEU A 14 0.00 -15.78 -10.59
N PHE A 15 -1.30 -15.82 -10.24
CA PHE A 15 -1.76 -15.76 -8.85
C PHE A 15 -1.22 -16.92 -8.03
N THR A 16 -1.29 -18.13 -8.60
CA THR A 16 -0.80 -19.35 -7.95
C THR A 16 0.72 -19.28 -7.75
N ALA A 17 1.47 -18.87 -8.77
CA ALA A 17 2.92 -18.70 -8.70
C ALA A 17 3.31 -17.68 -7.63
N ALA A 18 2.70 -16.47 -7.63
CA ALA A 18 2.95 -15.46 -6.62
C ALA A 18 2.61 -15.95 -5.21
N THR A 19 1.48 -16.66 -5.04
CA THR A 19 1.03 -17.15 -3.72
C THR A 19 2.00 -18.16 -3.12
N TRP A 20 2.51 -19.11 -3.90
CA TRP A 20 3.43 -20.12 -3.39
C TRP A 20 4.86 -19.61 -3.21
N SER A 21 5.30 -18.65 -4.03
CA SER A 21 6.66 -18.11 -3.97
C SER A 21 6.82 -16.96 -2.97
N GLN A 22 5.74 -16.30 -2.53
CA GLN A 22 5.84 -15.11 -1.66
C GLN A 22 6.52 -15.39 -0.31
N LEU A 23 6.25 -16.53 0.34
CA LEU A 23 6.85 -16.83 1.65
C LEU A 23 8.36 -17.09 1.54
N PRO A 24 8.86 -18.01 0.69
CA PRO A 24 10.30 -18.18 0.53
C PRO A 24 11.00 -16.91 0.06
N ALA A 25 10.40 -16.11 -0.83
CA ALA A 25 10.96 -14.85 -1.28
C ALA A 25 11.02 -13.80 -0.15
N ALA A 26 10.00 -13.74 0.71
CA ALA A 26 10.02 -12.87 1.89
C ALA A 26 11.11 -13.28 2.90
N MET A 27 11.33 -14.58 3.10
CA MET A 27 12.43 -15.06 3.96
C MET A 27 13.80 -14.64 3.42
N LEU A 28 14.01 -14.77 2.10
CA LEU A 28 15.24 -14.30 1.46
C LEU A 28 15.40 -12.78 1.56
N LEU A 29 14.29 -12.03 1.48
CA LEU A 29 14.30 -10.59 1.69
C LEU A 29 14.72 -10.24 3.12
N ILE A 30 14.24 -10.94 4.14
CA ILE A 30 14.68 -10.75 5.53
C ILE A 30 16.19 -10.98 5.63
N LEU A 31 16.70 -12.08 5.09
CA LEU A 31 18.13 -12.36 5.05
C LEU A 31 18.93 -11.30 4.29
N SER A 32 18.33 -10.68 3.26
CA SER A 32 18.93 -9.53 2.58
C SER A 32 19.22 -8.37 3.53
N PHE A 33 18.35 -8.12 4.52
CA PHE A 33 18.53 -7.03 5.49
C PHE A 33 19.57 -7.34 6.56
N GLU A 34 19.88 -8.63 6.80
CA GLU A 34 20.98 -9.05 7.68
C GLU A 34 22.36 -8.97 6.98
N ALA A 35 22.38 -8.99 5.64
CA ALA A 35 23.60 -8.87 4.86
C ALA A 35 24.01 -7.39 4.71
N GLU A 36 25.32 -7.12 4.57
CA GLU A 36 25.80 -5.80 4.17
C GLU A 36 25.30 -5.42 2.78
N ARG A 37 25.04 -4.14 2.54
CA ARG A 37 24.60 -3.65 1.24
C ARG A 37 25.62 -4.00 0.15
N GLY A 38 25.11 -4.42 -1.00
CA GLY A 38 25.94 -4.81 -2.15
C GLY A 38 25.29 -5.96 -2.92
N ILE A 39 26.10 -6.64 -3.72
CA ILE A 39 25.65 -7.68 -4.65
C ILE A 39 24.91 -8.80 -3.91
N THR A 40 25.43 -9.29 -2.78
CA THR A 40 24.82 -10.39 -2.01
C THR A 40 23.46 -9.98 -1.46
N ALA A 41 23.35 -8.82 -0.83
CA ALA A 41 22.08 -8.32 -0.31
C ALA A 41 21.04 -8.10 -1.43
N ALA A 42 21.47 -7.55 -2.57
CA ALA A 42 20.62 -7.38 -3.73
C ALA A 42 20.14 -8.73 -4.30
N ALA A 43 21.04 -9.70 -4.45
CA ALA A 43 20.72 -11.04 -4.93
C ALA A 43 19.65 -11.73 -4.05
N LEU A 44 19.74 -11.57 -2.72
CA LEU A 44 18.76 -12.07 -1.77
C LEU A 44 17.40 -11.32 -1.86
N ALA A 45 17.38 -10.06 -2.30
CA ALA A 45 16.15 -9.27 -2.48
C ALA A 45 15.47 -9.52 -3.85
N ILE A 46 16.19 -9.97 -4.88
CA ILE A 46 15.65 -10.22 -6.23
C ILE A 46 14.44 -11.16 -6.23
N PRO A 47 14.41 -12.29 -5.51
CA PRO A 47 13.24 -13.17 -5.48
C PRO A 47 11.96 -12.46 -5.04
N TRP A 48 12.04 -11.55 -4.08
CA TRP A 48 10.89 -10.73 -3.69
C TRP A 48 10.44 -9.78 -4.80
N ALA A 49 11.38 -9.11 -5.46
CA ALA A 49 11.04 -8.25 -6.61
C ALA A 49 10.43 -9.06 -7.76
N ALA A 50 10.86 -10.30 -7.99
CA ALA A 50 10.27 -11.20 -8.97
C ALA A 50 8.81 -11.56 -8.59
N VAL A 51 8.53 -11.89 -7.34
CA VAL A 51 7.16 -12.11 -6.84
C VAL A 51 6.30 -10.86 -7.02
N ALA A 52 6.84 -9.68 -6.67
CA ALA A 52 6.15 -8.41 -6.86
C ALA A 52 5.85 -8.15 -8.36
N GLY A 53 6.79 -8.46 -9.25
CA GLY A 53 6.62 -8.38 -10.71
C GLY A 53 5.55 -9.32 -11.25
N VAL A 54 5.54 -10.59 -10.82
CA VAL A 54 4.50 -11.56 -11.18
C VAL A 54 3.13 -11.11 -10.67
N THR A 55 3.09 -10.56 -9.46
CA THR A 55 1.87 -9.98 -8.87
C THR A 55 1.37 -8.80 -9.71
N ALA A 56 2.27 -7.93 -10.15
CA ALA A 56 1.93 -6.79 -11.00
C ALA A 56 1.43 -7.22 -12.38
N LEU A 57 2.04 -8.22 -13.00
CA LEU A 57 1.57 -8.78 -14.28
C LEU A 57 0.14 -9.33 -14.14
N TYR A 58 -0.17 -10.01 -13.04
CA TYR A 58 -1.53 -10.44 -12.74
C TYR A 58 -2.48 -9.24 -12.60
N GLY A 59 -2.07 -8.17 -11.91
CA GLY A 59 -2.84 -6.93 -11.80
C GLY A 59 -3.11 -6.29 -13.16
N VAL A 60 -2.10 -6.20 -14.03
CA VAL A 60 -2.23 -5.66 -15.39
C VAL A 60 -3.23 -6.47 -16.21
N GLN A 61 -3.12 -7.80 -16.21
CA GLN A 61 -4.07 -8.66 -16.93
C GLN A 61 -5.51 -8.44 -16.47
N ARG A 62 -5.72 -8.25 -15.16
CA ARG A 62 -7.05 -7.95 -14.62
C ARG A 62 -7.56 -6.58 -15.07
N VAL A 63 -6.72 -5.55 -15.08
CA VAL A 63 -7.13 -4.22 -15.61
C VAL A 63 -7.49 -4.32 -17.10
N LEU A 64 -6.72 -5.04 -17.88
CA LEU A 64 -7.01 -5.23 -19.32
C LEU A 64 -8.31 -6.00 -19.57
N ARG A 65 -8.65 -6.96 -18.68
CA ARG A 65 -9.90 -7.73 -18.76
C ARG A 65 -11.12 -6.95 -18.26
N ASP A 66 -10.98 -6.33 -17.08
CA ASP A 66 -12.12 -5.76 -16.33
C ASP A 66 -12.33 -4.27 -16.62
N GLY A 67 -11.33 -3.60 -17.22
CA GLY A 67 -11.33 -2.16 -17.47
C GLY A 67 -11.16 -1.33 -16.19
N PHE A 68 -11.64 -0.07 -16.26
CA PHE A 68 -11.47 0.92 -15.20
C PHE A 68 -12.65 0.98 -14.22
N LYS A 69 -13.65 0.14 -14.39
CA LYS A 69 -14.88 0.09 -13.55
C LYS A 69 -15.20 -1.35 -13.18
N PRO A 70 -15.79 -1.57 -12.01
CA PRO A 70 -16.05 -0.59 -10.94
C PRO A 70 -14.75 -0.16 -10.21
N ALA A 71 -14.83 0.95 -9.43
CA ALA A 71 -13.69 1.54 -8.72
C ALA A 71 -12.96 0.54 -7.82
N TRP A 72 -13.71 -0.31 -7.11
CA TRP A 72 -13.14 -1.31 -6.23
C TRP A 72 -12.24 -2.32 -6.94
N LYS A 73 -12.62 -2.78 -8.15
CA LYS A 73 -11.77 -3.68 -8.95
C LYS A 73 -10.47 -3.00 -9.37
N LEU A 74 -10.59 -1.76 -9.87
CA LEU A 74 -9.42 -1.00 -10.27
C LEU A 74 -8.47 -0.77 -9.10
N ALA A 75 -9.00 -0.44 -7.91
CA ALA A 75 -8.16 -0.23 -6.72
C ALA A 75 -7.41 -1.50 -6.31
N LEU A 76 -8.08 -2.66 -6.26
CA LEU A 76 -7.42 -3.94 -5.99
C LEU A 76 -6.31 -4.22 -7.01
N ASN A 77 -6.59 -4.03 -8.30
CA ASN A 77 -5.65 -4.31 -9.37
C ASN A 77 -4.47 -3.31 -9.39
N SER A 78 -4.72 -2.04 -9.09
CA SER A 78 -3.67 -1.01 -8.97
C SER A 78 -2.71 -1.33 -7.82
N GLY A 79 -3.22 -1.79 -6.69
CA GLY A 79 -2.39 -2.27 -5.59
C GLY A 79 -1.44 -3.39 -6.04
N LEU A 80 -1.96 -4.37 -6.79
CA LEU A 80 -1.13 -5.44 -7.36
C LEU A 80 -0.06 -4.91 -8.32
N ILE A 81 -0.34 -3.85 -9.07
CA ILE A 81 0.62 -3.25 -10.00
C ILE A 81 1.71 -2.48 -9.25
N PHE A 82 1.31 -1.66 -8.29
CA PHE A 82 2.24 -0.76 -7.59
C PHE A 82 3.26 -1.50 -6.71
N VAL A 83 2.97 -2.72 -6.24
CA VAL A 83 3.92 -3.48 -5.42
C VAL A 83 5.23 -3.78 -6.16
N ALA A 84 5.21 -3.86 -7.49
CA ALA A 84 6.43 -4.04 -8.28
C ALA A 84 7.41 -2.87 -8.11
N VAL A 85 6.89 -1.64 -8.01
CA VAL A 85 7.73 -0.46 -7.72
C VAL A 85 8.41 -0.64 -6.35
N GLY A 86 7.66 -1.06 -5.32
CA GLY A 86 8.21 -1.37 -4.01
C GLY A 86 9.32 -2.41 -4.05
N GLY A 87 9.10 -3.52 -4.79
CA GLY A 87 10.10 -4.57 -4.97
C GLY A 87 11.39 -4.07 -5.64
N LEU A 88 11.27 -3.30 -6.70
CA LEU A 88 12.42 -2.75 -7.43
C LEU A 88 13.21 -1.75 -6.58
N TRP A 89 12.54 -0.84 -5.88
CA TRP A 89 13.20 0.10 -4.97
C TRP A 89 13.87 -0.60 -3.79
N THR A 90 13.31 -1.70 -3.32
CA THR A 90 13.94 -2.51 -2.27
C THR A 90 15.24 -3.14 -2.78
N VAL A 91 15.27 -3.72 -3.99
CA VAL A 91 16.51 -4.22 -4.60
C VAL A 91 17.53 -3.10 -4.79
N ALA A 92 17.11 -1.93 -5.31
CA ALA A 92 17.97 -0.76 -5.46
C ALA A 92 18.60 -0.35 -4.11
N SER A 93 17.80 -0.30 -3.05
CA SER A 93 18.28 -0.01 -1.69
C SER A 93 19.29 -1.04 -1.19
N ARG A 94 19.03 -2.33 -1.40
CA ARG A 94 19.92 -3.41 -0.93
C ARG A 94 21.21 -3.48 -1.74
N TYR A 95 21.18 -3.09 -3.03
CA TYR A 95 22.40 -2.96 -3.85
C TYR A 95 23.23 -1.72 -3.48
N GLY A 96 22.60 -0.66 -2.97
CA GLY A 96 23.23 0.64 -2.71
C GLY A 96 23.09 1.63 -3.87
N LEU A 97 22.13 1.43 -4.78
CA LEU A 97 21.83 2.38 -5.84
C LEU A 97 21.11 3.61 -5.27
N ARG A 98 21.36 4.77 -5.88
CA ARG A 98 20.73 6.06 -5.55
C ARG A 98 20.01 6.64 -6.77
N PRO A 99 18.90 6.07 -7.22
CA PRO A 99 18.15 6.62 -8.34
C PRO A 99 17.78 8.08 -8.05
N PHE A 100 17.88 8.94 -9.04
CA PHE A 100 17.61 10.40 -8.94
C PHE A 100 18.44 11.11 -7.85
N ASP A 101 19.63 10.58 -7.51
CA ASP A 101 20.50 11.08 -6.44
C ASP A 101 19.84 11.11 -5.04
N PHE A 102 18.79 10.35 -4.83
CA PHE A 102 18.15 10.22 -3.54
C PHE A 102 19.08 9.60 -2.50
N SER A 103 18.96 10.07 -1.25
CA SER A 103 19.70 9.47 -0.14
C SER A 103 19.31 8.00 0.07
N ASP A 104 20.18 7.20 0.68
CA ASP A 104 19.93 5.79 0.99
C ASP A 104 18.62 5.60 1.78
N THR A 105 18.33 6.54 2.69
CA THR A 105 17.10 6.55 3.48
C THR A 105 15.87 6.71 2.60
N ILE A 106 15.87 7.66 1.67
CA ILE A 106 14.74 7.89 0.76
C ILE A 106 14.53 6.68 -0.15
N VAL A 107 15.61 6.08 -0.69
CA VAL A 107 15.51 4.87 -1.51
C VAL A 107 14.85 3.73 -0.75
N LEU A 108 15.27 3.48 0.50
CA LEU A 108 14.67 2.45 1.36
C LEU A 108 13.20 2.76 1.69
N LEU A 109 12.91 4.00 2.09
CA LEU A 109 11.55 4.41 2.45
C LEU A 109 10.61 4.37 1.25
N THR A 110 11.08 4.66 0.03
CA THR A 110 10.28 4.51 -1.19
C THR A 110 9.89 3.05 -1.40
N GLY A 111 10.83 2.12 -1.24
CA GLY A 111 10.53 0.69 -1.29
C GLY A 111 9.44 0.30 -0.28
N ALA A 112 9.62 0.67 0.99
CA ALA A 112 8.64 0.41 2.05
C ALA A 112 7.28 1.08 1.76
N HIS A 113 7.29 2.34 1.31
CA HIS A 113 6.07 3.13 1.04
C HIS A 113 5.20 2.49 -0.04
N PHE A 114 5.81 1.99 -1.12
CA PHE A 114 5.06 1.29 -2.17
C PHE A 114 4.50 -0.06 -1.73
N HIS A 115 5.02 -0.71 -0.69
CA HIS A 115 4.39 -1.88 -0.10
C HIS A 115 3.17 -1.51 0.76
N TYR A 116 3.19 -0.37 1.45
CA TYR A 116 2.06 0.07 2.29
C TYR A 116 1.07 0.94 1.54
N ALA A 117 1.48 2.13 1.10
CA ALA A 117 0.61 3.08 0.41
C ALA A 117 0.35 2.69 -1.04
N GLY A 118 1.32 2.04 -1.72
CA GLY A 118 1.15 1.58 -3.10
C GLY A 118 0.36 0.28 -3.21
N PHE A 119 0.54 -0.68 -2.30
CA PHE A 119 -0.11 -1.99 -2.39
C PHE A 119 -1.30 -2.11 -1.45
N ILE A 120 -1.06 -2.05 -0.14
CA ILE A 120 -2.11 -2.40 0.83
C ILE A 120 -3.21 -1.34 0.88
N LEU A 121 -2.87 -0.05 0.82
CA LEU A 121 -3.89 1.01 0.90
C LEU A 121 -4.88 0.97 -0.27
N PRO A 122 -4.48 0.82 -1.56
CA PRO A 122 -5.44 0.58 -2.65
C PRO A 122 -6.27 -0.70 -2.46
N VAL A 123 -5.69 -1.78 -1.90
CA VAL A 123 -6.44 -2.99 -1.57
C VAL A 123 -7.52 -2.70 -0.53
N LEU A 124 -7.19 -2.03 0.57
CA LEU A 124 -8.16 -1.62 1.59
C LEU A 124 -9.23 -0.68 1.01
N ALA A 125 -8.82 0.26 0.13
CA ALA A 125 -9.74 1.15 -0.57
C ALA A 125 -10.74 0.38 -1.45
N GLY A 126 -10.27 -0.62 -2.19
CA GLY A 126 -11.11 -1.49 -2.99
C GLY A 126 -12.09 -2.30 -2.16
N LEU A 127 -11.63 -2.89 -1.03
CA LEU A 127 -12.49 -3.64 -0.13
C LEU A 127 -13.57 -2.75 0.51
N VAL A 128 -13.21 -1.53 0.92
CA VAL A 128 -14.15 -0.54 1.47
C VAL A 128 -15.17 -0.11 0.41
N ALA A 129 -14.73 0.23 -0.80
CA ALA A 129 -15.61 0.63 -1.89
C ALA A 129 -16.57 -0.50 -2.32
N ARG A 130 -16.10 -1.76 -2.25
CA ARG A 130 -16.96 -2.94 -2.51
C ARG A 130 -18.02 -3.15 -1.42
N ALA A 131 -17.68 -2.90 -0.16
CA ALA A 131 -18.54 -3.15 1.00
C ALA A 131 -19.54 -2.04 1.29
N ASN A 132 -19.42 -0.88 0.66
CA ASN A 132 -20.25 0.29 0.89
C ASN A 132 -20.79 0.83 -0.44
N THR A 133 -22.07 1.24 -0.46
CA THR A 133 -22.76 1.71 -1.68
C THR A 133 -22.58 3.20 -1.98
N GLN A 134 -22.01 3.96 -1.07
CA GLN A 134 -21.87 5.41 -1.21
C GLN A 134 -20.73 5.75 -2.18
N ARG A 135 -21.01 6.58 -3.18
CA ARG A 135 -20.07 7.04 -4.22
C ARG A 135 -18.79 7.69 -3.68
N VAL A 136 -18.82 8.18 -2.44
CA VAL A 136 -17.64 8.79 -1.81
C VAL A 136 -16.50 7.77 -1.64
N PHE A 137 -16.81 6.49 -1.41
CA PHE A 137 -15.80 5.45 -1.29
C PHE A 137 -15.21 5.06 -2.65
N ASP A 138 -16.01 5.10 -3.72
CA ASP A 138 -15.49 4.96 -5.09
C ASP A 138 -14.56 6.12 -5.43
N ALA A 139 -14.95 7.35 -5.11
CA ALA A 139 -14.11 8.53 -5.31
C ALA A 139 -12.79 8.44 -4.50
N ALA A 140 -12.85 7.98 -3.25
CA ALA A 140 -11.66 7.77 -2.43
C ALA A 140 -10.75 6.68 -3.01
N ALA A 141 -11.31 5.59 -3.56
CA ALA A 141 -10.54 4.55 -4.22
C ALA A 141 -9.80 5.08 -5.46
N TYR A 142 -10.47 5.82 -6.34
CA TYR A 142 -9.82 6.49 -7.47
C TYR A 142 -8.78 7.52 -7.01
N GLY A 143 -9.09 8.28 -5.95
CA GLY A 143 -8.18 9.25 -5.37
C GLY A 143 -6.88 8.62 -4.86
N VAL A 144 -6.94 7.48 -4.18
CA VAL A 144 -5.74 6.74 -3.74
C VAL A 144 -4.91 6.29 -4.95
N ILE A 145 -5.55 5.71 -5.98
CA ILE A 145 -4.87 5.24 -7.19
C ILE A 145 -4.09 6.38 -7.87
N ALA A 146 -4.69 7.58 -7.91
CA ALA A 146 -4.06 8.76 -8.50
C ALA A 146 -2.99 9.39 -7.58
N ALA A 147 -3.28 9.49 -6.27
CA ALA A 147 -2.42 10.18 -5.32
C ALA A 147 -1.08 9.46 -5.09
N VAL A 148 -1.05 8.13 -5.09
CA VAL A 148 0.19 7.36 -4.87
C VAL A 148 1.27 7.71 -5.91
N PRO A 149 1.06 7.57 -7.23
CA PRO A 149 2.07 7.96 -8.21
C PRO A 149 2.31 9.47 -8.23
N LEU A 150 1.27 10.29 -7.98
CA LEU A 150 1.41 11.74 -7.95
C LEU A 150 2.31 12.19 -6.79
N THR A 151 2.26 11.53 -5.63
CA THR A 151 3.18 11.79 -4.51
C THR A 151 4.63 11.50 -4.93
N ALA A 152 4.89 10.38 -5.60
CA ALA A 152 6.23 10.06 -6.10
C ALA A 152 6.74 11.10 -7.11
N VAL A 153 5.87 11.55 -8.02
CA VAL A 153 6.18 12.64 -8.97
C VAL A 153 6.47 13.96 -8.22
N GLY A 154 5.66 14.28 -7.21
CA GLY A 154 5.82 15.48 -6.39
C GLY A 154 7.16 15.52 -5.68
N ILE A 155 7.51 14.47 -4.97
CA ILE A 155 8.81 14.32 -4.26
C ILE A 155 10.00 14.48 -5.23
N THR A 156 9.85 14.02 -6.49
CA THR A 156 10.94 14.05 -7.46
C THR A 156 11.06 15.40 -8.17
N LEU A 157 9.95 16.08 -8.47
CA LEU A 157 9.92 17.19 -9.42
C LEU A 157 9.38 18.51 -8.86
N SER A 158 8.50 18.50 -7.82
CA SER A 158 7.76 19.70 -7.47
C SER A 158 7.15 19.69 -6.06
N PRO A 159 7.69 20.44 -5.09
CA PRO A 159 7.13 20.52 -3.74
C PRO A 159 5.64 20.88 -3.67
N PRO A 160 5.08 21.80 -4.47
CA PRO A 160 3.64 22.04 -4.47
C PRO A 160 2.81 20.83 -4.89
N VAL A 161 3.29 20.03 -5.88
CA VAL A 161 2.64 18.80 -6.32
C VAL A 161 2.70 17.75 -5.23
N GLU A 162 3.83 17.65 -4.52
CA GLU A 162 4.00 16.75 -3.38
C GLU A 162 2.97 17.03 -2.28
N VAL A 163 2.86 18.29 -1.84
CA VAL A 163 1.88 18.70 -0.82
C VAL A 163 0.46 18.40 -1.27
N PHE A 164 0.11 18.76 -2.51
CA PHE A 164 -1.21 18.47 -3.05
C PHE A 164 -1.52 16.97 -3.04
N ALA A 165 -0.58 16.16 -3.52
CA ALA A 165 -0.73 14.71 -3.57
C ALA A 165 -0.83 14.08 -2.17
N ALA A 166 0.00 14.55 -1.22
CA ALA A 166 -0.05 14.10 0.17
C ALA A 166 -1.39 14.43 0.85
N LEU A 167 -1.91 15.65 0.63
CA LEU A 167 -3.22 16.06 1.15
C LEU A 167 -4.37 15.27 0.51
N LEU A 168 -4.30 15.02 -0.80
CA LEU A 168 -5.26 14.17 -1.51
C LEU A 168 -5.25 12.74 -0.93
N LEU A 169 -4.06 12.16 -0.79
CA LEU A 169 -3.90 10.81 -0.23
C LEU A 169 -4.40 10.74 1.21
N ALA A 170 -4.11 11.74 2.03
CA ALA A 170 -4.59 11.82 3.40
C ALA A 170 -6.12 11.91 3.46
N THR A 171 -6.74 12.77 2.64
CA THR A 171 -8.20 12.91 2.57
C THR A 171 -8.87 11.60 2.17
N CYS A 172 -8.34 10.93 1.14
CA CYS A 172 -8.82 9.62 0.73
C CYS A 172 -8.62 8.56 1.83
N GLY A 173 -7.47 8.59 2.52
CA GLY A 173 -7.18 7.72 3.66
C GLY A 173 -8.16 7.87 4.81
N PHE A 174 -8.54 9.11 5.18
CA PHE A 174 -9.59 9.37 6.17
C PHE A 174 -10.95 8.80 5.73
N CYS A 175 -11.30 8.98 4.44
CA CYS A 175 -12.54 8.43 3.90
C CYS A 175 -12.56 6.91 3.98
N ILE A 176 -11.46 6.24 3.59
CA ILE A 176 -11.32 4.78 3.67
C ILE A 176 -11.37 4.29 5.12
N ALA A 177 -10.69 4.97 6.05
CA ALA A 177 -10.75 4.64 7.47
C ALA A 177 -12.20 4.73 8.00
N PHE A 178 -12.93 5.77 7.63
CA PHE A 178 -14.34 5.89 7.98
C PHE A 178 -15.20 4.76 7.40
N GLY A 179 -15.04 4.45 6.10
CA GLY A 179 -15.75 3.33 5.47
C GLY A 179 -15.43 1.98 6.13
N GLN A 180 -14.18 1.78 6.55
CA GLN A 180 -13.77 0.60 7.30
C GLN A 180 -14.42 0.52 8.69
N LEU A 181 -14.63 1.66 9.39
CA LEU A 181 -15.41 1.72 10.64
C LEU A 181 -16.88 1.37 10.43
N LEU A 182 -17.48 1.75 9.30
CA LEU A 182 -18.84 1.33 8.97
C LEU A 182 -18.92 -0.20 8.81
N VAL A 183 -17.93 -0.80 8.15
CA VAL A 183 -17.83 -2.27 8.04
C VAL A 183 -17.62 -2.91 9.41
N ALA A 184 -16.79 -2.33 10.27
CA ALA A 184 -16.54 -2.82 11.62
C ALA A 184 -17.82 -2.92 12.46
N ARG A 185 -18.74 -1.93 12.34
CA ARG A 185 -20.02 -1.94 13.05
C ARG A 185 -20.96 -3.07 12.64
N SER A 186 -20.83 -3.57 11.42
CA SER A 186 -21.66 -4.65 10.86
C SER A 186 -20.90 -5.97 10.70
N ALA A 187 -19.69 -6.05 11.25
CA ALA A 187 -18.86 -7.25 11.16
C ALA A 187 -19.47 -8.43 11.95
N LYS A 188 -19.43 -9.60 11.33
CA LYS A 188 -20.01 -10.82 11.91
C LYS A 188 -19.22 -11.34 13.10
N ARG A 189 -17.92 -11.06 13.16
CA ARG A 189 -17.00 -11.52 14.20
C ARG A 189 -16.51 -10.32 15.03
N SER A 190 -16.62 -10.41 16.34
CA SER A 190 -16.14 -9.38 17.26
C SER A 190 -14.66 -9.06 17.10
N LEU A 191 -13.82 -10.06 16.84
CA LEU A 191 -12.41 -9.88 16.59
C LEU A 191 -12.18 -9.10 15.27
N ALA A 192 -12.88 -9.43 14.19
CA ALA A 192 -12.78 -8.69 12.93
C ALA A 192 -13.21 -7.22 13.12
N SER A 193 -14.30 -6.99 13.84
CA SER A 193 -14.78 -5.64 14.19
C SER A 193 -13.70 -4.84 14.93
N LEU A 194 -13.12 -5.41 15.97
CA LEU A 194 -12.05 -4.77 16.75
C LEU A 194 -10.82 -4.45 15.87
N LEU A 195 -10.36 -5.42 15.09
CA LEU A 195 -9.18 -5.23 14.22
C LEU A 195 -9.43 -4.19 13.13
N LEU A 196 -10.64 -4.14 12.53
CA LEU A 196 -11.04 -3.09 11.58
C LEU A 196 -11.03 -1.72 12.24
N ALA A 197 -11.57 -1.60 13.46
CA ALA A 197 -11.60 -0.34 14.19
C ALA A 197 -10.18 0.14 14.55
N LEU A 198 -9.31 -0.75 15.02
CA LEU A 198 -7.90 -0.43 15.33
C LEU A 198 -7.12 -0.05 14.05
N SER A 199 -7.34 -0.77 12.96
CA SER A 199 -6.74 -0.44 11.66
C SER A 199 -7.18 0.94 11.15
N SER A 200 -8.46 1.25 11.29
CA SER A 200 -9.01 2.56 10.91
C SER A 200 -8.42 3.69 11.74
N LEU A 201 -8.35 3.52 13.06
CA LEU A 201 -7.75 4.51 13.95
C LEU A 201 -6.28 4.74 13.62
N SER A 202 -5.53 3.66 13.38
CA SER A 202 -4.13 3.74 12.97
C SER A 202 -3.96 4.49 11.65
N LEU A 203 -4.84 4.24 10.66
CA LEU A 203 -4.83 4.97 9.39
C LEU A 203 -5.12 6.46 9.60
N MET A 204 -6.11 6.81 10.41
CA MET A 204 -6.43 8.21 10.71
C MET A 204 -5.24 8.93 11.35
N LEU A 205 -4.60 8.31 12.35
CA LEU A 205 -3.41 8.88 13.01
C LEU A 205 -2.24 9.00 12.03
N ALA A 206 -2.00 7.99 11.20
CA ALA A 206 -0.96 8.02 10.18
C ALA A 206 -1.20 9.15 9.16
N MET A 207 -2.43 9.32 8.68
CA MET A 207 -2.78 10.39 7.74
C MET A 207 -2.70 11.78 8.37
N THR A 208 -3.00 11.91 9.66
CA THR A 208 -2.77 13.16 10.41
C THR A 208 -1.29 13.51 10.44
N LEU A 209 -0.42 12.56 10.76
CA LEU A 209 1.03 12.77 10.75
C LEU A 209 1.55 13.13 9.35
N ALA A 210 1.05 12.45 8.30
CA ALA A 210 1.43 12.74 6.91
C ALA A 210 1.02 14.16 6.50
N THR A 211 -0.19 14.60 6.90
CA THR A 211 -0.67 15.95 6.65
C THR A 211 0.19 17.01 7.35
N ILE A 212 0.52 16.77 8.63
CA ILE A 212 1.39 17.68 9.40
C ILE A 212 2.76 17.74 8.73
N TYR A 213 3.34 16.60 8.39
CA TYR A 213 4.65 16.54 7.73
C TYR A 213 4.65 17.31 6.42
N ALA A 214 3.72 17.05 5.51
CA ALA A 214 3.66 17.70 4.20
C ALA A 214 3.55 19.23 4.31
N ILE A 215 2.72 19.72 5.25
CA ILE A 215 2.55 21.18 5.45
C ILE A 215 3.79 21.80 6.09
N THR A 216 4.37 21.15 7.10
CA THR A 216 5.51 21.70 7.84
C THR A 216 6.78 21.66 7.00
N GLU A 217 7.00 20.58 6.23
CA GLU A 217 8.12 20.49 5.28
C GLU A 217 8.03 21.57 4.21
N PHE A 218 6.87 21.74 3.59
CA PHE A 218 6.65 22.81 2.59
C PHE A 218 6.91 24.21 3.15
N ARG A 219 6.66 24.44 4.43
CA ARG A 219 6.93 25.71 5.13
C ARG A 219 8.36 25.83 5.67
N GLY A 220 9.21 24.83 5.45
CA GLY A 220 10.58 24.80 5.97
C GLY A 220 10.69 24.62 7.48
N ALA A 221 9.66 24.06 8.12
CA ALA A 221 9.68 23.77 9.55
C ALA A 221 10.58 22.55 9.85
N ARG A 222 11.10 22.48 11.09
CA ARG A 222 12.09 21.47 11.47
C ARG A 222 11.48 20.17 12.04
N TRP A 223 10.20 20.12 12.29
CA TRP A 223 9.53 18.95 12.87
C TRP A 223 8.14 18.78 12.26
N PRO A 224 7.69 17.53 12.03
CA PRO A 224 8.43 16.27 12.17
C PRO A 224 9.50 16.10 11.08
N GLN A 225 10.53 15.30 11.36
CA GLN A 225 11.57 14.93 10.40
C GLN A 225 11.35 13.51 9.86
N ILE A 226 12.10 13.13 8.81
CA ILE A 226 12.03 11.79 8.22
C ILE A 226 12.19 10.66 9.25
N PRO A 227 13.13 10.70 10.21
CA PRO A 227 13.21 9.67 11.26
C PRO A 227 11.95 9.57 12.13
N ASP A 228 11.31 10.70 12.46
CA ASP A 228 10.06 10.73 13.23
C ASP A 228 8.92 10.10 12.41
N MET A 229 8.86 10.44 11.11
CA MET A 229 7.88 9.87 10.18
C MET A 229 8.09 8.37 10.00
N ALA A 230 9.33 7.91 9.81
CA ALA A 230 9.63 6.48 9.72
C ALA A 230 9.20 5.74 10.99
N ARG A 231 9.47 6.31 12.17
CA ARG A 231 9.12 5.70 13.46
C ARG A 231 7.61 5.65 13.71
N TRP A 232 6.93 6.77 13.58
CA TRP A 232 5.52 6.88 14.01
C TRP A 232 4.57 6.58 12.87
N HIS A 233 4.66 7.33 11.77
CA HIS A 233 3.81 7.12 10.59
C HIS A 233 4.05 5.74 9.95
N GLY A 234 5.32 5.33 9.81
CA GLY A 234 5.70 4.02 9.27
C GLY A 234 5.15 2.88 10.13
N THR A 235 5.32 2.92 11.47
CA THR A 235 4.82 1.88 12.38
C THR A 235 3.30 1.80 12.38
N LEU A 236 2.60 2.95 12.44
CA LEU A 236 1.14 3.00 12.34
C LEU A 236 0.63 2.38 11.04
N ASN A 237 1.28 2.66 9.91
CA ASN A 237 0.91 2.06 8.64
C ASN A 237 1.23 0.56 8.58
N ALA A 238 2.44 0.15 8.96
CA ALA A 238 2.85 -1.24 8.85
C ALA A 238 2.04 -2.17 9.77
N LEU A 239 2.06 -1.88 11.06
CA LEU A 239 1.43 -2.75 12.08
C LEU A 239 -0.04 -2.42 12.28
N GLY A 240 -0.37 -1.14 12.43
CA GLY A 240 -1.74 -0.71 12.68
C GLY A 240 -2.64 -0.85 11.46
N THR A 241 -2.34 -0.14 10.39
CA THR A 241 -3.21 -0.09 9.21
C THR A 241 -3.14 -1.39 8.40
N CYS A 242 -1.94 -1.78 7.97
CA CYS A 242 -1.80 -2.87 7.00
C CYS A 242 -1.98 -4.24 7.63
N LEU A 243 -1.23 -4.56 8.69
CA LEU A 243 -1.29 -5.88 9.30
C LEU A 243 -2.68 -6.15 9.89
N LEU A 244 -3.20 -5.24 10.74
CA LEU A 244 -4.51 -5.43 11.37
C LEU A 244 -5.63 -5.37 10.34
N GLY A 245 -5.55 -4.46 9.34
CA GLY A 245 -6.55 -4.34 8.29
C GLY A 245 -6.65 -5.59 7.43
N VAL A 246 -5.52 -6.09 6.92
CA VAL A 246 -5.49 -7.32 6.11
C VAL A 246 -5.99 -8.52 6.91
N TRP A 247 -5.59 -8.65 8.18
CA TRP A 247 -6.07 -9.72 9.05
C TRP A 247 -7.58 -9.63 9.27
N ALA A 248 -8.08 -8.45 9.61
CA ALA A 248 -9.49 -8.22 9.83
C ALA A 248 -10.35 -8.58 8.60
N TRP A 249 -9.97 -8.09 7.41
CA TRP A 249 -10.66 -8.42 6.17
C TRP A 249 -10.57 -9.92 5.82
N THR A 250 -9.50 -10.59 6.20
CA THR A 250 -9.38 -12.04 6.02
C THR A 250 -10.36 -12.80 6.92
N LEU A 251 -10.60 -12.30 8.15
CA LEU A 251 -11.56 -12.91 9.09
C LEU A 251 -13.01 -12.62 8.73
N GLU A 252 -13.32 -11.41 8.27
CA GLU A 252 -14.68 -11.00 7.88
C GLU A 252 -15.11 -11.65 6.57
N GLY A 253 -14.16 -11.85 5.67
CA GLY A 253 -14.41 -12.21 4.29
C GLY A 253 -14.89 -11.00 3.45
N PRO A 254 -14.79 -11.11 2.13
CA PRO A 254 -15.34 -10.08 1.24
C PRO A 254 -16.86 -10.08 1.32
N LYS A 255 -17.46 -8.87 1.44
CA LYS A 255 -18.90 -8.72 1.31
C LYS A 255 -19.25 -8.74 -0.18
N ASP A 256 -20.37 -9.36 -0.53
CA ASP A 256 -20.91 -9.27 -1.86
C ASP A 256 -21.24 -7.80 -2.20
N PRO A 257 -21.05 -7.38 -3.46
CA PRO A 257 -21.46 -6.03 -3.89
C PRO A 257 -22.96 -5.87 -3.64
N GLN A 258 -23.32 -4.85 -2.89
CA GLN A 258 -24.74 -4.49 -2.66
C GLN A 258 -25.26 -3.66 -3.82
#